data_e4b4ea85975fb7839803e14083cff16c
#
_entry.id   e4b4ea85975fb7839803e14083cff16c
#
_cell.length_a   1.000
_cell.length_b   1.000
_cell.length_c   1.000
_cell.angle_alpha   90.00
_cell.angle_beta   90.00
_cell.angle_gamma   90.00
#
_symmetry.space_group_name_H-M   'P 1'
#
loop_
_entity.id
_entity.type
_entity.pdbx_description
1 polymer ?
#
loop_
_entity_poly.entity_id
_entity_poly.type
_entity_poly.pdbx_seq_one_letter_code
_entity_poly.pdbx_strand_id
1 'polypeptide(L)'
;MTTQTTPNLAQDFVVADLSLADWGRKEIQIAETEMPGLMAIREEFAASQPLKGARITGSLHMTIQTAVLIETLNALGAEVRWASCNIYSTQDHAAAAIAAGGTPVFAFKGENLDEYWEFTHRIFEWKDGGYSNMILDDGGDATLLLHLGTRAESDISVLNNPGSEEEICLFNSIKKHLAVDATWYSKRLAAIKGVTEETTTGVHRLYQMHKDGKLAFPAINVNDSVTKSKFDNLYGCRESLADGIKRATDTMVAGKVVVVAGYGDVGKGCAQSMRGFGARVLISEIDPICALQAAM
;
A
#
# COMPACT_ATOMS: atom_id res chain seq x y z
N MET A 1 -3.58 27.46 -9.47
CA MET A 1 -4.66 26.96 -10.31
C MET A 1 -4.24 25.57 -10.75
N THR A 2 -4.64 24.55 -10.01
CA THR A 2 -4.42 23.14 -10.36
C THR A 2 -5.40 22.79 -11.46
N THR A 3 -4.90 22.59 -12.67
CA THR A 3 -5.68 22.01 -13.76
C THR A 3 -5.99 20.56 -13.39
N GLN A 4 -7.20 20.29 -12.92
CA GLN A 4 -7.72 18.94 -12.87
C GLN A 4 -7.76 18.40 -14.30
N THR A 5 -6.81 17.54 -14.65
CA THR A 5 -6.88 16.76 -15.87
C THR A 5 -7.95 15.69 -15.70
N THR A 6 -9.06 15.85 -16.39
CA THR A 6 -10.10 14.81 -16.48
C THR A 6 -9.43 13.49 -16.94
N PRO A 7 -9.62 12.35 -16.23
CA PRO A 7 -8.98 11.10 -16.60
C PRO A 7 -9.35 10.72 -18.04
N ASN A 8 -8.36 10.58 -18.90
CA ASN A 8 -8.56 10.04 -20.24
C ASN A 8 -8.72 8.51 -20.14
N LEU A 9 -9.93 8.02 -20.19
CA LEU A 9 -10.28 6.58 -20.11
C LEU A 9 -9.59 5.70 -21.16
N ALA A 10 -8.97 6.29 -22.18
CA ALA A 10 -8.18 5.57 -23.18
C ALA A 10 -6.77 5.16 -22.69
N GLN A 11 -6.26 5.82 -21.65
CA GLN A 11 -4.95 5.51 -21.05
C GLN A 11 -5.12 4.56 -19.86
N ASP A 12 -4.25 3.56 -19.77
CA ASP A 12 -4.28 2.56 -18.69
C ASP A 12 -3.44 3.00 -17.48
N PHE A 13 -3.50 4.27 -17.17
CA PHE A 13 -2.89 4.86 -15.98
C PHE A 13 -3.57 6.19 -15.62
N VAL A 14 -3.44 6.60 -14.37
CA VAL A 14 -3.77 7.94 -13.87
C VAL A 14 -2.63 8.39 -12.98
N VAL A 15 -1.95 9.48 -13.38
CA VAL A 15 -0.85 10.09 -12.62
C VAL A 15 -1.01 11.61 -12.67
N ALA A 16 -0.43 12.33 -11.70
CA ALA A 16 -0.56 13.79 -11.62
C ALA A 16 0.02 14.50 -12.85
N ASP A 17 1.24 14.14 -13.25
CA ASP A 17 1.97 14.75 -14.37
C ASP A 17 3.00 13.77 -14.94
N LEU A 18 2.76 13.31 -16.15
CA LEU A 18 3.65 12.36 -16.84
C LEU A 18 5.03 12.99 -17.18
N SER A 19 5.13 14.32 -17.25
CA SER A 19 6.41 15.01 -17.51
C SER A 19 7.45 14.83 -16.40
N LEU A 20 7.02 14.37 -15.21
CA LEU A 20 7.91 14.06 -14.09
C LEU A 20 8.67 12.73 -14.26
N ALA A 21 8.40 11.96 -15.32
CA ALA A 21 8.94 10.61 -15.51
C ALA A 21 10.48 10.57 -15.53
N ASP A 22 11.12 11.51 -16.19
CA ASP A 22 12.60 11.57 -16.25
C ASP A 22 13.23 11.86 -14.88
N TRP A 23 12.59 12.69 -14.08
CA TRP A 23 13.03 12.89 -12.71
C TRP A 23 12.81 11.63 -11.87
N GLY A 24 11.61 11.04 -11.95
CA GLY A 24 11.30 9.80 -11.27
C GLY A 24 12.29 8.68 -11.60
N ARG A 25 12.70 8.57 -12.86
CA ARG A 25 13.71 7.57 -13.27
C ARG A 25 15.05 7.75 -12.55
N LYS A 26 15.50 8.98 -12.35
CA LYS A 26 16.76 9.27 -11.64
C LYS A 26 16.65 8.90 -10.15
N GLU A 27 15.52 9.23 -9.52
CA GLU A 27 15.25 8.89 -8.12
C GLU A 27 15.15 7.37 -7.91
N ILE A 28 14.52 6.65 -8.85
CA ILE A 28 14.43 5.18 -8.82
C ILE A 28 15.82 4.55 -8.93
N GLN A 29 16.70 5.09 -9.79
CA GLN A 29 18.09 4.61 -9.91
C GLN A 29 18.87 4.79 -8.60
N ILE A 30 18.63 5.87 -7.86
CA ILE A 30 19.21 6.04 -6.51
C ILE A 30 18.65 4.98 -5.55
N ALA A 31 17.32 4.78 -5.55
CA ALA A 31 16.66 3.80 -4.70
C ALA A 31 17.17 2.36 -4.96
N GLU A 32 17.46 1.99 -6.20
CA GLU A 32 18.05 0.69 -6.55
C GLU A 32 19.38 0.46 -5.84
N THR A 33 20.22 1.50 -5.65
CA THR A 33 21.50 1.39 -4.94
C THR A 33 21.33 1.15 -3.44
N GLU A 34 20.19 1.53 -2.88
CA GLU A 34 19.86 1.38 -1.46
C GLU A 34 19.05 0.10 -1.16
N MET A 35 18.68 -0.65 -2.20
CA MET A 35 17.87 -1.88 -2.10
C MET A 35 18.62 -3.11 -2.63
N PRO A 36 19.83 -3.42 -2.12
CA PRO A 36 20.69 -4.46 -2.69
C PRO A 36 20.07 -5.86 -2.65
N GLY A 37 19.25 -6.16 -1.64
CA GLY A 37 18.58 -7.45 -1.52
C GLY A 37 17.57 -7.68 -2.64
N LEU A 38 16.74 -6.67 -2.96
CA LEU A 38 15.78 -6.75 -4.04
C LEU A 38 16.47 -6.78 -5.42
N MET A 39 17.55 -6.00 -5.58
CA MET A 39 18.33 -6.01 -6.83
C MET A 39 19.03 -7.35 -7.06
N ALA A 40 19.54 -8.01 -6.01
CA ALA A 40 20.10 -9.35 -6.11
C ALA A 40 19.05 -10.40 -6.54
N ILE A 41 17.82 -10.31 -6.00
CA ILE A 41 16.70 -11.16 -6.43
C ILE A 41 16.38 -10.92 -7.92
N ARG A 42 16.35 -9.66 -8.36
CA ARG A 42 16.12 -9.32 -9.76
C ARG A 42 17.19 -9.93 -10.66
N GLU A 43 18.47 -9.80 -10.29
CA GLU A 43 19.59 -10.35 -11.04
C GLU A 43 19.54 -11.88 -11.10
N GLU A 44 19.30 -12.55 -9.97
CA GLU A 44 19.27 -14.01 -9.88
C GLU A 44 18.12 -14.64 -10.66
N PHE A 45 16.93 -14.06 -10.59
CA PHE A 45 15.71 -14.70 -11.10
C PHE A 45 15.14 -14.12 -12.40
N ALA A 46 15.63 -12.97 -12.89
CA ALA A 46 15.07 -12.36 -14.11
C ALA A 46 15.12 -13.30 -15.33
N ALA A 47 16.19 -14.08 -15.48
CA ALA A 47 16.33 -15.01 -16.61
C ALA A 47 15.34 -16.18 -16.53
N SER A 48 15.02 -16.67 -15.34
CA SER A 48 14.10 -17.81 -15.13
C SER A 48 12.62 -17.42 -15.13
N GLN A 49 12.33 -16.14 -14.91
CA GLN A 49 10.99 -15.56 -14.86
C GLN A 49 9.99 -16.37 -14.00
N PRO A 50 10.28 -16.58 -12.69
CA PRO A 50 9.47 -17.45 -11.85
C PRO A 50 8.03 -16.94 -11.65
N LEU A 51 7.76 -15.66 -11.93
CA LEU A 51 6.44 -15.04 -11.83
C LEU A 51 5.69 -15.02 -13.18
N LYS A 52 6.17 -15.73 -14.19
CA LYS A 52 5.46 -15.81 -15.47
C LYS A 52 4.04 -16.35 -15.29
N GLY A 53 3.04 -15.58 -15.74
CA GLY A 53 1.62 -15.86 -15.57
C GLY A 53 1.04 -15.38 -14.25
N ALA A 54 1.83 -14.75 -13.39
CA ALA A 54 1.30 -13.98 -12.26
C ALA A 54 0.73 -12.65 -12.76
N ARG A 55 -0.52 -12.37 -12.43
CA ARG A 55 -1.21 -11.08 -12.60
C ARG A 55 -1.43 -10.47 -11.25
N ILE A 56 -0.55 -9.53 -10.90
CA ILE A 56 -0.48 -8.95 -9.56
C ILE A 56 -1.21 -7.61 -9.53
N THR A 57 -2.18 -7.51 -8.66
CA THR A 57 -2.82 -6.25 -8.27
C THR A 57 -2.14 -5.77 -7.00
N GLY A 58 -1.45 -4.64 -7.07
CA GLY A 58 -0.76 -4.03 -5.93
C GLY A 58 -1.49 -2.82 -5.39
N SER A 59 -1.68 -2.80 -4.09
CA SER A 59 -2.22 -1.67 -3.32
C SER A 59 -1.24 -1.35 -2.20
N LEU A 60 -0.23 -0.55 -2.52
CA LEU A 60 0.86 -0.18 -1.61
C LEU A 60 1.39 1.19 -2.02
N HIS A 61 1.92 1.96 -1.06
CA HIS A 61 2.43 3.32 -1.25
C HIS A 61 3.24 3.49 -2.54
N MET A 62 2.80 4.36 -3.45
CA MET A 62 3.48 4.55 -4.75
C MET A 62 4.70 5.46 -4.61
N THR A 63 5.76 4.92 -4.03
CA THR A 63 7.04 5.59 -3.79
C THR A 63 8.13 5.13 -4.77
N ILE A 64 9.30 5.77 -4.73
CA ILE A 64 10.46 5.34 -5.54
C ILE A 64 10.90 3.93 -5.18
N GLN A 65 10.81 3.52 -3.91
CA GLN A 65 11.14 2.16 -3.47
C GLN A 65 10.12 1.15 -4.02
N THR A 66 8.84 1.48 -3.99
CA THR A 66 7.79 0.66 -4.60
C THR A 66 7.96 0.56 -6.12
N ALA A 67 8.44 1.60 -6.77
CA ALA A 67 8.78 1.53 -8.19
C ALA A 67 9.86 0.47 -8.48
N VAL A 68 10.90 0.38 -7.64
CA VAL A 68 11.91 -0.70 -7.74
C VAL A 68 11.28 -2.08 -7.57
N LEU A 69 10.33 -2.24 -6.65
CA LEU A 69 9.57 -3.48 -6.47
C LEU A 69 8.76 -3.82 -7.72
N ILE A 70 7.99 -2.89 -8.26
CA ILE A 70 7.16 -3.08 -9.46
C ILE A 70 8.04 -3.53 -10.64
N GLU A 71 9.15 -2.86 -10.88
CA GLU A 71 10.08 -3.23 -11.95
C GLU A 71 10.74 -4.59 -11.71
N THR A 72 10.99 -4.94 -10.46
CA THR A 72 11.48 -6.28 -10.12
C THR A 72 10.41 -7.34 -10.42
N LEU A 73 9.16 -7.15 -10.02
CA LEU A 73 8.08 -8.08 -10.34
C LEU A 73 7.91 -8.27 -11.85
N ASN A 74 7.98 -7.17 -12.62
CA ASN A 74 7.93 -7.22 -14.08
C ASN A 74 9.13 -7.98 -14.65
N ALA A 75 10.35 -7.74 -14.17
CA ALA A 75 11.56 -8.44 -14.61
C ALA A 75 11.49 -9.95 -14.31
N LEU A 76 10.82 -10.33 -13.23
CA LEU A 76 10.57 -11.72 -12.86
C LEU A 76 9.41 -12.38 -13.66
N GLY A 77 8.78 -11.65 -14.57
CA GLY A 77 7.77 -12.14 -15.49
C GLY A 77 6.31 -11.90 -15.09
N ALA A 78 6.03 -11.15 -14.02
CA ALA A 78 4.67 -10.79 -13.65
C ALA A 78 4.10 -9.69 -14.56
N GLU A 79 2.79 -9.70 -14.73
CA GLU A 79 2.01 -8.55 -15.17
C GLU A 79 1.49 -7.81 -13.92
N VAL A 80 1.66 -6.50 -13.85
CA VAL A 80 1.39 -5.72 -12.63
C VAL A 80 0.45 -4.56 -12.92
N ARG A 81 -0.48 -4.29 -12.01
CA ARG A 81 -1.32 -3.08 -11.95
C ARG A 81 -1.25 -2.52 -10.54
N TRP A 82 -1.14 -1.20 -10.39
CA TRP A 82 -0.81 -0.61 -9.10
C TRP A 82 -1.66 0.61 -8.74
N ALA A 83 -2.08 0.70 -7.47
CA ALA A 83 -2.61 1.91 -6.85
C ALA A 83 -1.92 2.15 -5.50
N SER A 84 -2.01 3.37 -4.99
CA SER A 84 -1.54 3.65 -3.64
C SER A 84 -2.54 3.14 -2.59
N CYS A 85 -2.03 2.72 -1.45
CA CYS A 85 -2.85 2.38 -0.28
C CYS A 85 -3.12 3.57 0.65
N ASN A 86 -2.76 4.78 0.24
CA ASN A 86 -2.94 6.00 1.02
C ASN A 86 -2.99 7.23 0.12
N ILE A 87 -3.94 8.14 0.38
CA ILE A 87 -4.23 9.32 -0.44
C ILE A 87 -3.11 10.38 -0.44
N TYR A 88 -2.13 10.32 0.48
CA TYR A 88 -1.06 11.33 0.61
C TYR A 88 0.35 10.80 0.33
N SER A 89 0.55 9.47 0.28
CA SER A 89 1.89 8.89 0.27
C SER A 89 2.53 8.78 -1.11
N THR A 90 1.77 8.95 -2.18
CA THR A 90 2.30 8.87 -3.55
C THR A 90 3.39 9.91 -3.79
N GLN A 91 4.48 9.48 -4.41
CA GLN A 91 5.49 10.34 -5.02
C GLN A 91 5.19 10.44 -6.51
N ASP A 92 4.67 11.58 -6.96
CA ASP A 92 4.13 11.74 -8.32
C ASP A 92 5.15 11.44 -9.42
N HIS A 93 6.43 11.76 -9.19
CA HIS A 93 7.52 11.44 -10.12
C HIS A 93 7.79 9.92 -10.20
N ALA A 94 7.58 9.16 -9.11
CA ALA A 94 7.68 7.71 -9.15
C ALA A 94 6.53 7.09 -9.95
N ALA A 95 5.29 7.53 -9.70
CA ALA A 95 4.11 7.10 -10.45
C ALA A 95 4.26 7.42 -11.95
N ALA A 96 4.74 8.62 -12.29
CA ALA A 96 4.98 9.03 -13.66
C ALA A 96 6.03 8.15 -14.37
N ALA A 97 7.14 7.82 -13.69
CA ALA A 97 8.19 6.97 -14.27
C ALA A 97 7.70 5.56 -14.58
N ILE A 98 6.93 4.96 -13.67
CA ILE A 98 6.36 3.61 -13.84
C ILE A 98 5.31 3.60 -14.95
N ALA A 99 4.42 4.60 -14.99
CA ALA A 99 3.42 4.76 -16.04
C ALA A 99 4.07 4.95 -17.43
N ALA A 100 5.13 5.79 -17.52
CA ALA A 100 5.91 5.99 -18.75
C ALA A 100 6.62 4.71 -19.20
N GLY A 101 7.02 3.85 -18.26
CA GLY A 101 7.58 2.51 -18.51
C GLY A 101 6.55 1.48 -18.99
N GLY A 102 5.26 1.83 -19.06
CA GLY A 102 4.18 0.99 -19.57
C GLY A 102 3.47 0.13 -18.54
N THR A 103 3.81 0.24 -17.25
CA THR A 103 3.05 -0.44 -16.19
C THR A 103 1.84 0.41 -15.78
N PRO A 104 0.62 -0.16 -15.74
CA PRO A 104 -0.56 0.54 -15.28
C PRO A 104 -0.45 0.98 -13.82
N VAL A 105 -0.52 2.30 -13.58
CA VAL A 105 -0.48 2.92 -12.26
C VAL A 105 -1.63 3.92 -12.13
N PHE A 106 -2.34 3.85 -11.02
CA PHE A 106 -3.47 4.73 -10.68
C PHE A 106 -3.19 5.34 -9.32
N ALA A 107 -2.42 6.43 -9.30
CA ALA A 107 -2.04 7.10 -8.06
C ALA A 107 -1.52 8.52 -8.33
N PHE A 108 -1.91 9.47 -7.49
CA PHE A 108 -1.26 10.77 -7.37
C PHE A 108 -1.38 11.29 -5.93
N LYS A 109 -0.49 12.17 -5.56
CA LYS A 109 -0.49 12.73 -4.21
C LYS A 109 -1.67 13.67 -4.00
N GLY A 110 -2.50 13.37 -2.98
CA GLY A 110 -3.67 14.18 -2.65
C GLY A 110 -4.92 13.80 -3.42
N GLU A 111 -5.01 12.57 -3.92
CA GLU A 111 -6.26 11.99 -4.38
C GLU A 111 -7.30 12.03 -3.25
N ASN A 112 -8.56 12.23 -3.59
CA ASN A 112 -9.64 12.18 -2.62
C ASN A 112 -10.14 10.74 -2.41
N LEU A 113 -11.03 10.52 -1.43
CA LEU A 113 -11.51 9.17 -1.10
C LEU A 113 -12.30 8.51 -2.24
N ASP A 114 -13.01 9.28 -3.07
CA ASP A 114 -13.73 8.72 -4.22
C ASP A 114 -12.73 8.26 -5.30
N GLU A 115 -11.68 9.04 -5.57
CA GLU A 115 -10.60 8.68 -6.48
C GLU A 115 -9.83 7.47 -5.96
N TYR A 116 -9.52 7.42 -4.66
CA TYR A 116 -8.86 6.30 -4.01
C TYR A 116 -9.59 4.96 -4.24
N TRP A 117 -10.90 4.92 -3.99
CA TRP A 117 -11.69 3.72 -4.21
C TRP A 117 -11.91 3.41 -5.69
N GLU A 118 -12.00 4.41 -6.55
CA GLU A 118 -12.02 4.20 -8.01
C GLU A 118 -10.70 3.59 -8.49
N PHE A 119 -9.54 4.08 -8.02
CA PHE A 119 -8.23 3.53 -8.37
C PHE A 119 -8.04 2.11 -7.83
N THR A 120 -8.54 1.82 -6.64
CA THR A 120 -8.57 0.47 -6.09
C THR A 120 -9.45 -0.48 -6.93
N HIS A 121 -10.50 -0.02 -7.57
CA HIS A 121 -11.23 -0.83 -8.56
C HIS A 121 -10.40 -1.01 -9.85
N ARG A 122 -9.79 0.07 -10.35
CA ARG A 122 -9.03 0.08 -11.62
C ARG A 122 -7.88 -0.93 -11.63
N ILE A 123 -7.24 -1.21 -10.52
CA ILE A 123 -6.17 -2.22 -10.47
C ILE A 123 -6.67 -3.65 -10.70
N PHE A 124 -7.97 -3.90 -10.57
CA PHE A 124 -8.59 -5.18 -10.90
C PHE A 124 -9.17 -5.25 -12.32
N GLU A 125 -9.04 -4.20 -13.11
CA GLU A 125 -9.60 -4.11 -14.46
C GLU A 125 -8.51 -4.29 -15.52
N TRP A 126 -8.44 -5.46 -16.11
CA TRP A 126 -7.46 -5.80 -17.15
C TRP A 126 -8.03 -5.53 -18.54
N LYS A 127 -7.25 -4.88 -19.43
CA LYS A 127 -7.71 -4.49 -20.77
C LYS A 127 -8.12 -5.68 -21.66
N ASP A 128 -7.54 -6.85 -21.41
CA ASP A 128 -7.88 -8.08 -22.13
C ASP A 128 -9.11 -8.82 -21.57
N GLY A 129 -9.77 -8.24 -20.57
CA GLY A 129 -10.92 -8.85 -19.89
C GLY A 129 -10.55 -9.98 -18.93
N GLY A 130 -9.25 -10.23 -18.69
CA GLY A 130 -8.77 -11.20 -17.70
C GLY A 130 -8.89 -10.69 -16.26
N TYR A 131 -8.40 -11.49 -15.32
CA TYR A 131 -8.47 -11.21 -13.88
C TYR A 131 -7.08 -11.27 -13.24
N SER A 132 -6.91 -10.50 -12.15
CA SER A 132 -5.78 -10.68 -11.24
C SER A 132 -5.87 -12.06 -10.59
N ASN A 133 -4.71 -12.66 -10.35
CA ASN A 133 -4.63 -13.92 -9.61
C ASN A 133 -3.83 -13.83 -8.31
N MET A 134 -3.23 -12.67 -8.03
CA MET A 134 -2.51 -12.37 -6.79
C MET A 134 -2.78 -10.93 -6.38
N ILE A 135 -2.85 -10.71 -5.07
CA ILE A 135 -2.92 -9.37 -4.45
C ILE A 135 -1.65 -9.16 -3.63
N LEU A 136 -1.04 -7.98 -3.77
CA LEU A 136 -0.06 -7.45 -2.85
C LEU A 136 -0.71 -6.24 -2.17
N ASP A 137 -0.99 -6.34 -0.89
CA ASP A 137 -1.80 -5.38 -0.13
C ASP A 137 -1.03 -4.78 1.04
N ASP A 138 -1.38 -3.55 1.40
CA ASP A 138 -0.85 -2.84 2.55
C ASP A 138 -2.00 -2.11 3.27
N GLY A 139 -2.50 -2.72 4.34
CA GLY A 139 -3.69 -2.30 5.06
C GLY A 139 -4.95 -3.12 4.74
N GLY A 140 -4.89 -3.98 3.71
CA GLY A 140 -5.94 -4.92 3.37
C GLY A 140 -7.14 -4.30 2.64
N ASP A 141 -7.02 -3.12 2.03
CA ASP A 141 -8.16 -2.44 1.40
C ASP A 141 -8.55 -3.05 0.05
N ALA A 142 -7.59 -3.48 -0.77
CA ALA A 142 -7.88 -4.21 -2.00
C ALA A 142 -8.55 -5.57 -1.71
N THR A 143 -8.10 -6.25 -0.67
CA THR A 143 -8.71 -7.49 -0.16
C THR A 143 -10.11 -7.25 0.38
N LEU A 144 -10.30 -6.21 1.21
CA LEU A 144 -11.60 -5.81 1.75
C LEU A 144 -12.61 -5.51 0.64
N LEU A 145 -12.18 -4.76 -0.37
CA LEU A 145 -13.02 -4.38 -1.51
C LEU A 145 -13.67 -5.60 -2.17
N LEU A 146 -12.85 -6.63 -2.51
CA LEU A 146 -13.37 -7.84 -3.14
C LEU A 146 -14.31 -8.62 -2.23
N HIS A 147 -13.97 -8.78 -0.95
CA HIS A 147 -14.79 -9.53 0.00
C HIS A 147 -16.12 -8.82 0.31
N LEU A 148 -16.06 -7.50 0.56
CA LEU A 148 -17.26 -6.72 0.86
C LEU A 148 -18.17 -6.61 -0.36
N GLY A 149 -17.59 -6.36 -1.54
CA GLY A 149 -18.32 -6.30 -2.80
C GLY A 149 -19.01 -7.62 -3.13
N THR A 150 -18.32 -8.76 -2.97
CA THR A 150 -18.92 -10.09 -3.17
C THR A 150 -20.08 -10.36 -2.21
N ARG A 151 -19.98 -9.91 -0.96
CA ARG A 151 -21.10 -10.02 0.00
C ARG A 151 -22.27 -9.12 -0.44
N ALA A 152 -21.97 -7.91 -0.92
CA ALA A 152 -22.97 -6.97 -1.38
C ALA A 152 -23.72 -7.45 -2.64
N GLU A 153 -23.12 -8.30 -3.48
CA GLU A 153 -23.81 -8.97 -4.61
C GLU A 153 -24.97 -9.84 -4.12
N SER A 154 -24.83 -10.47 -2.96
CA SER A 154 -25.87 -11.34 -2.40
C SER A 154 -26.81 -10.58 -1.46
N ASP A 155 -26.29 -9.60 -0.74
CA ASP A 155 -27.03 -8.81 0.24
C ASP A 155 -26.51 -7.37 0.27
N ILE A 156 -27.18 -6.49 -0.47
CA ILE A 156 -26.84 -5.07 -0.55
C ILE A 156 -26.95 -4.34 0.80
N SER A 157 -27.68 -4.91 1.76
CA SER A 157 -27.88 -4.29 3.08
C SER A 157 -26.60 -4.17 3.91
N VAL A 158 -25.55 -4.94 3.56
CA VAL A 158 -24.22 -4.83 4.19
C VAL A 158 -23.57 -3.45 3.97
N LEU A 159 -24.09 -2.67 3.03
CA LEU A 159 -23.63 -1.33 2.67
C LEU A 159 -24.55 -0.21 3.22
N ASN A 160 -25.40 -0.49 4.22
CA ASN A 160 -26.39 0.51 4.64
C ASN A 160 -25.94 1.41 5.79
N ASN A 161 -24.97 1.00 6.61
CA ASN A 161 -24.59 1.70 7.83
C ASN A 161 -23.09 1.99 7.85
N PRO A 162 -22.58 2.96 7.04
CA PRO A 162 -21.17 3.33 7.09
C PRO A 162 -20.84 3.99 8.44
N GLY A 163 -19.70 3.63 9.03
CA GLY A 163 -19.21 4.17 10.30
C GLY A 163 -18.23 5.34 10.14
N SER A 164 -17.80 5.64 8.90
CA SER A 164 -16.83 6.70 8.61
C SER A 164 -17.07 7.31 7.23
N GLU A 165 -16.43 8.45 6.94
CA GLU A 165 -16.44 9.08 5.63
C GLU A 165 -15.82 8.15 4.57
N GLU A 166 -14.76 7.47 4.91
CA GLU A 166 -14.11 6.48 4.06
C GLU A 166 -15.05 5.33 3.68
N GLU A 167 -15.79 4.78 4.65
CA GLU A 167 -16.79 3.75 4.38
C GLU A 167 -17.96 4.27 3.52
N ILE A 168 -18.35 5.54 3.65
CA ILE A 168 -19.35 6.15 2.77
C ILE A 168 -18.88 6.10 1.32
N CYS A 169 -17.63 6.53 1.04
CA CYS A 169 -17.07 6.52 -0.30
C CYS A 169 -16.92 5.09 -0.84
N LEU A 170 -16.41 4.16 -0.03
CA LEU A 170 -16.30 2.74 -0.38
C LEU A 170 -17.67 2.14 -0.75
N PHE A 171 -18.68 2.33 0.10
CA PHE A 171 -20.01 1.75 -0.11
C PHE A 171 -20.69 2.33 -1.35
N ASN A 172 -20.52 3.62 -1.61
CA ASN A 172 -21.01 4.27 -2.81
C ASN A 172 -20.31 3.76 -4.07
N SER A 173 -18.99 3.59 -4.02
CA SER A 173 -18.21 3.02 -5.11
C SER A 173 -18.63 1.59 -5.43
N ILE A 174 -18.82 0.74 -4.41
CA ILE A 174 -19.34 -0.63 -4.60
C ILE A 174 -20.73 -0.61 -5.24
N LYS A 175 -21.67 0.21 -4.74
CA LYS A 175 -23.01 0.33 -5.31
C LYS A 175 -22.98 0.74 -6.78
N LYS A 176 -22.10 1.68 -7.14
CA LYS A 176 -21.92 2.16 -8.52
C LYS A 176 -21.47 1.04 -9.45
N HIS A 177 -20.48 0.22 -9.03
CA HIS A 177 -19.98 -0.90 -9.82
C HIS A 177 -21.00 -2.03 -9.95
N LEU A 178 -21.74 -2.36 -8.87
CA LEU A 178 -22.82 -3.35 -8.91
C LEU A 178 -23.97 -2.96 -9.84
N ALA A 179 -24.24 -1.67 -10.01
CA ALA A 179 -25.25 -1.20 -10.96
C ALA A 179 -24.85 -1.45 -12.43
N VAL A 180 -23.55 -1.61 -12.72
CA VAL A 180 -23.02 -1.88 -14.07
C VAL A 180 -22.84 -3.38 -14.31
N ASP A 181 -22.21 -4.10 -13.36
CA ASP A 181 -22.03 -5.56 -13.40
C ASP A 181 -22.31 -6.14 -12.01
N ALA A 182 -23.47 -6.79 -11.85
CA ALA A 182 -23.94 -7.37 -10.61
C ALA A 182 -23.06 -8.55 -10.09
N THR A 183 -22.07 -8.98 -10.85
CA THR A 183 -21.15 -10.08 -10.52
C THR A 183 -19.67 -9.67 -10.65
N TRP A 184 -19.41 -8.37 -10.58
CA TRP A 184 -18.08 -7.81 -10.80
C TRP A 184 -17.06 -8.32 -9.78
N TYR A 185 -17.44 -8.39 -8.50
CA TYR A 185 -16.56 -8.77 -7.39
C TYR A 185 -16.36 -10.29 -7.30
N SER A 186 -17.43 -11.07 -7.36
CA SER A 186 -17.35 -12.53 -7.23
C SER A 186 -16.52 -13.18 -8.33
N LYS A 187 -16.60 -12.68 -9.56
CA LYS A 187 -15.76 -13.16 -10.68
C LYS A 187 -14.27 -12.92 -10.40
N ARG A 188 -13.92 -11.74 -9.85
CA ARG A 188 -12.54 -11.39 -9.53
C ARG A 188 -12.04 -12.12 -8.30
N LEU A 189 -12.86 -12.20 -7.25
CA LEU A 189 -12.54 -12.94 -6.04
C LEU A 189 -12.19 -14.40 -6.34
N ALA A 190 -12.97 -15.05 -7.21
CA ALA A 190 -12.77 -16.45 -7.60
C ALA A 190 -11.44 -16.68 -8.36
N ALA A 191 -10.87 -15.67 -8.99
CA ALA A 191 -9.61 -15.77 -9.71
C ALA A 191 -8.38 -15.61 -8.80
N ILE A 192 -8.53 -14.99 -7.62
CA ILE A 192 -7.43 -14.75 -6.69
C ILE A 192 -6.96 -16.06 -6.05
N LYS A 193 -5.66 -16.32 -6.14
CA LYS A 193 -4.99 -17.47 -5.52
C LYS A 193 -4.46 -17.17 -4.13
N GLY A 194 -4.25 -15.90 -3.81
CA GLY A 194 -3.77 -15.46 -2.50
C GLY A 194 -3.41 -14.00 -2.44
N VAL A 195 -3.18 -13.53 -1.22
CA VAL A 195 -2.71 -12.18 -0.90
C VAL A 195 -1.44 -12.24 -0.06
N THR A 196 -0.53 -11.29 -0.29
CA THR A 196 0.56 -10.94 0.62
C THR A 196 0.21 -9.62 1.30
N GLU A 197 0.30 -9.56 2.62
CA GLU A 197 -0.04 -8.36 3.41
C GLU A 197 1.19 -7.81 4.13
N GLU A 198 1.44 -6.52 3.92
CA GLU A 198 2.67 -5.84 4.35
C GLU A 198 2.59 -5.23 5.75
N THR A 199 1.38 -4.94 6.29
CA THR A 199 1.28 -4.11 7.48
C THR A 199 0.41 -4.69 8.58
N THR A 200 0.68 -4.31 9.83
CA THR A 200 0.01 -4.81 11.03
C THR A 200 -1.51 -4.68 10.96
N THR A 201 -2.02 -3.53 10.49
CA THR A 201 -3.47 -3.29 10.41
C THR A 201 -4.16 -4.26 9.46
N GLY A 202 -3.58 -4.47 8.28
CA GLY A 202 -4.09 -5.43 7.29
C GLY A 202 -4.00 -6.87 7.79
N VAL A 203 -2.87 -7.25 8.41
CA VAL A 203 -2.70 -8.57 9.03
C VAL A 203 -3.77 -8.85 10.08
N HIS A 204 -4.07 -7.90 10.98
CA HIS A 204 -5.14 -8.05 11.96
C HIS A 204 -6.51 -8.23 11.30
N ARG A 205 -6.79 -7.50 10.23
CA ARG A 205 -8.03 -7.63 9.43
C ARG A 205 -8.13 -9.03 8.81
N LEU A 206 -7.05 -9.54 8.23
CA LEU A 206 -7.01 -10.89 7.65
C LEU A 206 -7.19 -12.00 8.70
N TYR A 207 -6.54 -11.89 9.85
CA TYR A 207 -6.76 -12.82 10.97
C TYR A 207 -8.21 -12.81 11.45
N GLN A 208 -8.83 -11.63 11.55
CA GLN A 208 -10.25 -11.56 11.92
C GLN A 208 -11.14 -12.23 10.88
N MET A 209 -10.90 -11.97 9.59
CA MET A 209 -11.65 -12.60 8.50
C MET A 209 -11.46 -14.13 8.50
N HIS A 210 -10.25 -14.61 8.75
CA HIS A 210 -9.97 -16.04 8.87
C HIS A 210 -10.70 -16.68 10.05
N LYS A 211 -10.65 -16.06 11.23
CA LYS A 211 -11.35 -16.50 12.43
C LYS A 211 -12.87 -16.58 12.24
N ASP A 212 -13.42 -15.64 11.49
CA ASP A 212 -14.85 -15.58 11.15
C ASP A 212 -15.24 -16.57 10.02
N GLY A 213 -14.28 -17.29 9.42
CA GLY A 213 -14.52 -18.18 8.29
C GLY A 213 -14.91 -17.44 6.99
N LYS A 214 -14.52 -16.15 6.88
CA LYS A 214 -14.90 -15.27 5.76
C LYS A 214 -13.76 -15.00 4.77
N LEU A 215 -12.53 -15.39 5.08
CA LEU A 215 -11.38 -15.22 4.18
C LEU A 215 -11.48 -16.23 3.03
N ALA A 216 -11.64 -15.75 1.80
CA ALA A 216 -11.96 -16.56 0.64
C ALA A 216 -10.74 -17.24 -0.01
N PHE A 217 -9.52 -16.77 0.29
CA PHE A 217 -8.27 -17.28 -0.30
C PHE A 217 -7.13 -17.21 0.72
N PRO A 218 -6.03 -17.97 0.49
CA PRO A 218 -4.87 -17.94 1.37
C PRO A 218 -4.26 -16.53 1.51
N ALA A 219 -3.78 -16.21 2.72
CA ALA A 219 -3.09 -14.96 3.00
C ALA A 219 -1.71 -15.24 3.62
N ILE A 220 -0.70 -14.51 3.16
CA ILE A 220 0.67 -14.56 3.68
C ILE A 220 0.94 -13.27 4.45
N ASN A 221 1.22 -13.42 5.75
CA ASN A 221 1.62 -12.33 6.62
C ASN A 221 3.11 -12.03 6.41
N VAL A 222 3.42 -11.03 5.58
CA VAL A 222 4.79 -10.56 5.34
C VAL A 222 5.25 -9.66 6.48
N ASN A 223 4.32 -8.91 7.10
CA ASN A 223 4.65 -7.98 8.19
C ASN A 223 5.41 -8.66 9.34
N ASP A 224 5.03 -9.86 9.74
CA ASP A 224 5.63 -10.57 10.87
C ASP A 224 6.84 -11.43 10.47
N SER A 225 7.28 -11.38 9.21
CA SER A 225 8.60 -11.88 8.85
C SER A 225 9.67 -11.17 9.67
N VAL A 226 10.62 -11.92 10.22
CA VAL A 226 11.70 -11.36 11.04
C VAL A 226 12.45 -10.28 10.28
N THR A 227 12.72 -10.51 8.99
CA THR A 227 13.42 -9.56 8.12
C THR A 227 12.55 -8.35 7.70
N LYS A 228 11.24 -8.32 8.01
CA LYS A 228 10.38 -7.16 7.83
C LYS A 228 10.16 -6.43 9.15
N SER A 229 9.46 -7.02 10.11
CA SER A 229 9.02 -6.32 11.33
C SER A 229 10.17 -5.87 12.22
N LYS A 230 11.22 -6.67 12.32
CA LYS A 230 12.38 -6.32 13.16
C LYS A 230 13.36 -5.38 12.47
N PHE A 231 13.15 -5.08 11.20
CA PHE A 231 13.97 -4.14 10.42
C PHE A 231 13.15 -2.92 10.01
N ASP A 232 12.20 -3.05 9.10
CA ASP A 232 11.42 -1.90 8.60
C ASP A 232 10.62 -1.22 9.70
N ASN A 233 9.82 -1.96 10.46
CA ASN A 233 8.99 -1.36 11.51
C ASN A 233 9.82 -0.63 12.57
N LEU A 234 11.01 -1.13 12.88
CA LEU A 234 11.92 -0.51 13.85
C LEU A 234 12.80 0.57 13.21
N TYR A 235 13.67 0.18 12.29
CA TYR A 235 14.69 1.06 11.71
C TYR A 235 14.13 2.01 10.66
N GLY A 236 13.16 1.55 9.86
CA GLY A 236 12.47 2.38 8.88
C GLY A 236 11.70 3.51 9.55
N CYS A 237 10.94 3.22 10.60
CA CYS A 237 10.23 4.25 11.36
C CYS A 237 11.16 5.15 12.17
N ARG A 238 12.29 4.64 12.64
CA ARG A 238 13.35 5.46 13.27
C ARG A 238 13.86 6.55 12.33
N GLU A 239 14.04 6.21 11.05
CA GLU A 239 14.52 7.14 10.03
C GLU A 239 13.39 8.07 9.58
N SER A 240 12.25 7.53 9.19
CA SER A 240 11.17 8.27 8.52
C SER A 240 10.40 9.21 9.43
N LEU A 241 10.29 8.95 10.75
CA LEU A 241 9.55 9.81 11.67
C LEU A 241 10.14 11.21 11.72
N ALA A 242 11.47 11.32 11.90
CA ALA A 242 12.13 12.62 11.99
C ALA A 242 12.07 13.38 10.66
N ASP A 243 12.23 12.67 9.54
CA ASP A 243 12.09 13.25 8.21
C ASP A 243 10.68 13.79 7.99
N GLY A 244 9.65 13.00 8.30
CA GLY A 244 8.24 13.42 8.17
C GLY A 244 7.89 14.64 9.02
N ILE A 245 8.31 14.67 10.30
CA ILE A 245 8.08 15.81 11.19
C ILE A 245 8.74 17.06 10.64
N LYS A 246 10.00 16.98 10.21
CA LYS A 246 10.75 18.13 9.71
C LYS A 246 10.16 18.67 8.40
N ARG A 247 9.81 17.80 7.48
CA ARG A 247 9.16 18.20 6.22
C ARG A 247 7.79 18.85 6.43
N ALA A 248 7.02 18.35 7.41
CA ALA A 248 5.67 18.86 7.66
C ALA A 248 5.65 20.17 8.45
N THR A 249 6.64 20.43 9.30
CA THR A 249 6.54 21.48 10.33
C THR A 249 7.72 22.44 10.40
N ASP A 250 8.85 22.11 9.77
CA ASP A 250 10.15 22.82 9.91
C ASP A 250 10.59 23.00 11.39
N THR A 251 10.06 22.17 12.28
CA THR A 251 10.23 22.32 13.72
C THR A 251 11.53 21.65 14.20
N MET A 252 12.30 22.36 15.01
CA MET A 252 13.43 21.77 15.74
C MET A 252 12.92 20.81 16.82
N VAL A 253 13.43 19.58 16.84
CA VAL A 253 13.03 18.51 17.78
C VAL A 253 13.71 18.67 19.14
N ALA A 254 14.96 19.15 19.16
CA ALA A 254 15.73 19.30 20.38
C ALA A 254 15.01 20.13 21.46
N GLY A 255 15.06 19.68 22.70
CA GLY A 255 14.46 20.35 23.85
C GLY A 255 12.94 20.18 24.00
N LYS A 256 12.28 19.53 23.04
CA LYS A 256 10.83 19.30 23.10
C LYS A 256 10.47 18.05 23.90
N VAL A 257 9.25 18.01 24.41
CA VAL A 257 8.65 16.81 25.00
C VAL A 257 7.89 16.08 23.89
N VAL A 258 8.24 14.82 23.69
CA VAL A 258 7.60 13.94 22.71
C VAL A 258 6.93 12.79 23.45
N VAL A 259 5.65 12.58 23.24
CA VAL A 259 4.92 11.41 23.76
C VAL A 259 4.79 10.38 22.65
N VAL A 260 5.26 9.16 22.91
CA VAL A 260 5.10 8.01 22.02
C VAL A 260 4.09 7.06 22.63
N ALA A 261 2.96 6.87 21.97
CA ALA A 261 1.90 5.95 22.37
C ALA A 261 2.17 4.56 21.77
N GLY A 262 2.58 3.62 22.59
CA GLY A 262 3.02 2.30 22.20
C GLY A 262 4.56 2.17 22.17
N TYR A 263 5.05 0.99 22.58
CA TYR A 263 6.48 0.66 22.56
C TYR A 263 6.77 -0.71 21.91
N GLY A 264 5.98 -1.06 20.89
CA GLY A 264 6.29 -2.14 19.95
C GLY A 264 7.46 -1.75 19.03
N ASP A 265 7.66 -2.45 17.93
CA ASP A 265 8.83 -2.20 17.04
C ASP A 265 8.83 -0.76 16.51
N VAL A 266 7.70 -0.26 16.05
CA VAL A 266 7.54 1.15 15.60
C VAL A 266 7.84 2.13 16.72
N GLY A 267 7.22 1.96 17.87
CA GLY A 267 7.40 2.85 19.03
C GLY A 267 8.84 2.90 19.53
N LYS A 268 9.55 1.77 19.52
CA LYS A 268 10.98 1.70 19.87
C LYS A 268 11.83 2.53 18.90
N GLY A 269 11.60 2.38 17.59
CA GLY A 269 12.30 3.15 16.57
C GLY A 269 12.02 4.66 16.70
N CYS A 270 10.76 5.03 16.84
CA CYS A 270 10.33 6.41 17.03
C CYS A 270 10.95 7.06 18.29
N ALA A 271 10.90 6.37 19.41
CA ALA A 271 11.49 6.86 20.66
C ALA A 271 13.01 7.05 20.57
N GLN A 272 13.70 6.10 19.94
CA GLN A 272 15.14 6.19 19.72
C GLN A 272 15.50 7.40 18.82
N SER A 273 14.75 7.61 17.75
CA SER A 273 14.92 8.75 16.83
C SER A 273 14.77 10.07 17.57
N MET A 274 13.64 10.27 18.24
CA MET A 274 13.35 11.54 18.94
C MET A 274 14.35 11.82 20.06
N ARG A 275 14.73 10.80 20.82
CA ARG A 275 15.77 10.92 21.86
C ARG A 275 17.12 11.30 21.25
N GLY A 276 17.48 10.69 20.09
CA GLY A 276 18.72 11.03 19.37
C GLY A 276 18.78 12.48 18.90
N PHE A 277 17.64 13.08 18.58
CA PHE A 277 17.53 14.51 18.26
C PHE A 277 17.46 15.44 19.49
N GLY A 278 17.59 14.90 20.70
CA GLY A 278 17.62 15.71 21.94
C GLY A 278 16.24 16.06 22.50
N ALA A 279 15.20 15.32 22.13
CA ALA A 279 13.90 15.44 22.77
C ALA A 279 13.87 14.68 24.12
N ARG A 280 13.01 15.16 25.03
CA ARG A 280 12.56 14.39 26.19
C ARG A 280 11.43 13.48 25.78
N VAL A 281 11.68 12.18 25.70
CA VAL A 281 10.70 11.17 25.25
C VAL A 281 9.95 10.59 26.45
N LEU A 282 8.64 10.55 26.37
CA LEU A 282 7.72 9.88 27.30
C LEU A 282 7.02 8.75 26.55
N ILE A 283 6.93 7.58 27.18
CA ILE A 283 6.27 6.39 26.61
C ILE A 283 4.96 6.12 27.37
N SER A 284 3.89 5.83 26.60
CA SER A 284 2.66 5.22 27.11
C SER A 284 2.51 3.85 26.47
N GLU A 285 2.36 2.80 27.29
CA GLU A 285 2.30 1.42 26.80
C GLU A 285 1.35 0.59 27.66
N ILE A 286 0.61 -0.34 27.03
CA ILE A 286 -0.33 -1.26 27.70
C ILE A 286 0.26 -2.67 27.88
N ASP A 287 1.17 -3.09 26.98
CA ASP A 287 1.86 -4.37 27.12
C ASP A 287 2.93 -4.28 28.22
N PRO A 288 2.84 -5.13 29.26
CA PRO A 288 3.76 -5.04 30.39
C PRO A 288 5.23 -5.36 30.04
N ILE A 289 5.47 -6.18 29.03
CA ILE A 289 6.84 -6.49 28.57
C ILE A 289 7.40 -5.30 27.82
N CYS A 290 6.64 -4.70 26.89
CA CYS A 290 7.07 -3.49 26.19
C CYS A 290 7.25 -2.31 27.16
N ALA A 291 6.38 -2.17 28.16
CA ALA A 291 6.51 -1.15 29.21
C ALA A 291 7.80 -1.33 30.03
N LEU A 292 8.11 -2.57 30.41
CA LEU A 292 9.37 -2.88 31.12
C LEU A 292 10.59 -2.55 30.25
N GLN A 293 10.55 -2.90 28.97
CA GLN A 293 11.64 -2.53 28.02
C GLN A 293 11.80 -1.01 27.88
N ALA A 294 10.72 -0.26 27.93
CA ALA A 294 10.77 1.22 27.87
C ALA A 294 11.38 1.83 29.15
N ALA A 295 11.21 1.17 30.28
CA ALA A 295 11.75 1.61 31.56
C ALA A 295 13.26 1.29 31.74
N MET A 296 13.78 0.26 31.05
CA MET A 296 15.20 -0.14 31.05
C MET A 296 16.04 0.74 30.13
#